data_26c120358de9c7ad2094431cd72092ac
#
_entry.id   26c120358de9c7ad2094431cd72092ac
#
_cell.length_a   1.000
_cell.length_b   1.000
_cell.length_c   1.000
_cell.angle_alpha   90.00
_cell.angle_beta   90.00
_cell.angle_gamma   90.00
#
_symmetry.space_group_name_H-M   'P 1'
#
loop_
_entity.id
_entity.type
_entity.pdbx_description
1 polymer ?
#
loop_
_entity_poly.entity_id
_entity_poly.type
_entity_poly.pdbx_seq_one_letter_code
_entity_poly.pdbx_strand_id
1 'polypeptide(L)'
;VSGNGSDDILTILTRSFVGQGDLIRLPNPSYILYRTLAEIQGADYEEVDFHDDWSLPNSFSAVDNRLKLVFLPNPNSPTGTVVSQEEILELADRLPCPILIDEAYVDFAEFNCIDLVKQNEKIMVSRTLSKSYGLAGLRFGFLVAQPPIIEQLLKVKDSYNCDALSIAGATAAISDQQWLQENVAKIKATRRTLQEKLTQLGFDVIPSQANFVWCTHPTSELKPIYEYLKENRILVRYMSYPNWKEGLRISVGTDDQINACLSLIQSKV
;
A
#
# COMPACT_ATOMS: atom_id res chain seq x y z
N VAL A 1 -3.58 -6.97 16.97
CA VAL A 1 -3.29 -8.35 16.54
C VAL A 1 -2.05 -8.34 15.68
N SER A 2 -1.10 -9.28 15.90
CA SER A 2 0.08 -9.49 15.05
C SER A 2 -0.17 -10.59 14.03
N GLY A 3 0.54 -10.53 12.90
CA GLY A 3 0.46 -11.50 11.81
C GLY A 3 1.81 -11.77 11.15
N ASN A 4 1.88 -12.84 10.38
CA ASN A 4 3.03 -13.21 9.55
C ASN A 4 3.14 -12.28 8.31
N GLY A 5 3.48 -11.01 8.58
CA GLY A 5 3.37 -9.90 7.65
C GLY A 5 1.95 -9.33 7.60
N SER A 6 1.78 -8.17 6.93
CA SER A 6 0.45 -7.60 6.70
C SER A 6 -0.44 -8.49 5.83
N ASP A 7 0.12 -9.32 4.96
CA ASP A 7 -0.64 -10.26 4.12
C ASP A 7 -1.45 -11.26 4.97
N ASP A 8 -0.89 -11.74 6.09
CA ASP A 8 -1.61 -12.58 7.05
C ASP A 8 -2.75 -11.81 7.73
N ILE A 9 -2.53 -10.55 8.10
CA ILE A 9 -3.58 -9.66 8.63
C ILE A 9 -4.72 -9.50 7.62
N LEU A 10 -4.41 -9.25 6.33
CA LEU A 10 -5.41 -9.15 5.26
C LEU A 10 -6.22 -10.46 5.15
N THR A 11 -5.55 -11.60 5.24
CA THR A 11 -6.19 -12.93 5.19
C THR A 11 -7.12 -13.15 6.37
N ILE A 12 -6.66 -12.83 7.59
CA ILE A 12 -7.47 -12.96 8.82
C ILE A 12 -8.71 -12.07 8.73
N LEU A 13 -8.57 -10.82 8.28
CA LEU A 13 -9.69 -9.90 8.10
C LEU A 13 -10.70 -10.42 7.07
N THR A 14 -10.23 -10.86 5.90
CA THR A 14 -11.11 -11.40 4.87
C THR A 14 -11.91 -12.60 5.41
N ARG A 15 -11.25 -13.55 6.06
CA ARG A 15 -11.91 -14.72 6.67
C ARG A 15 -12.88 -14.37 7.79
N SER A 16 -12.66 -13.25 8.49
CA SER A 16 -13.50 -12.86 9.63
C SER A 16 -14.75 -12.11 9.22
N PHE A 17 -14.69 -11.32 8.16
CA PHE A 17 -15.77 -10.42 7.77
C PHE A 17 -16.54 -10.88 6.53
N VAL A 18 -15.94 -11.73 5.69
CA VAL A 18 -16.42 -11.99 4.33
C VAL A 18 -16.69 -13.47 4.12
N GLY A 19 -17.90 -13.80 3.67
CA GLY A 19 -18.33 -15.13 3.27
C GLY A 19 -18.57 -15.25 1.77
N GLN A 20 -19.01 -16.43 1.34
CA GLN A 20 -19.34 -16.68 -0.05
C GLN A 20 -20.49 -15.77 -0.52
N GLY A 21 -20.28 -15.07 -1.65
CA GLY A 21 -21.27 -14.14 -2.23
C GLY A 21 -21.34 -12.77 -1.57
N ASP A 22 -20.58 -12.52 -0.51
CA ASP A 22 -20.37 -11.17 0.02
C ASP A 22 -19.50 -10.34 -0.92
N LEU A 23 -19.45 -9.03 -0.70
CA LEU A 23 -18.70 -8.09 -1.53
C LEU A 23 -17.55 -7.45 -0.73
N ILE A 24 -16.37 -7.37 -1.35
CA ILE A 24 -15.26 -6.54 -0.92
C ILE A 24 -15.11 -5.37 -1.89
N ARG A 25 -14.89 -4.15 -1.39
CA ARG A 25 -14.60 -2.98 -2.23
C ARG A 25 -13.16 -2.53 -2.05
N LEU A 26 -12.52 -2.15 -3.16
CA LEU A 26 -11.14 -1.67 -3.20
C LEU A 26 -10.98 -0.60 -4.29
N PRO A 27 -10.01 0.31 -4.14
CA PRO A 27 -9.73 1.29 -5.19
C PRO A 27 -8.93 0.65 -6.33
N ASN A 28 -9.04 1.22 -7.54
CA ASN A 28 -8.29 0.79 -8.71
C ASN A 28 -7.54 1.98 -9.35
N PRO A 29 -6.25 1.83 -9.66
CA PRO A 29 -5.38 0.67 -9.40
C PRO A 29 -4.97 0.55 -7.92
N SER A 30 -4.76 -0.69 -7.44
CA SER A 30 -4.43 -0.96 -6.05
C SER A 30 -3.62 -2.25 -5.89
N TYR A 31 -3.45 -2.72 -4.65
CA TYR A 31 -2.69 -3.93 -4.36
C TYR A 31 -3.47 -5.19 -4.74
N ILE A 32 -2.87 -5.99 -5.62
CA ILE A 32 -3.52 -7.15 -6.27
C ILE A 32 -4.03 -8.21 -5.27
N LEU A 33 -3.40 -8.32 -4.08
CA LEU A 33 -3.78 -9.34 -3.10
C LEU A 33 -5.21 -9.17 -2.59
N TYR A 34 -5.76 -7.95 -2.56
CA TYR A 34 -7.13 -7.73 -2.07
C TYR A 34 -8.17 -8.53 -2.87
N ARG A 35 -8.12 -8.44 -4.22
CA ARG A 35 -9.01 -9.23 -5.07
C ARG A 35 -8.73 -10.72 -5.00
N THR A 36 -7.46 -11.12 -4.91
CA THR A 36 -7.09 -12.54 -4.77
C THR A 36 -7.68 -13.13 -3.48
N LEU A 37 -7.70 -12.38 -2.38
CA LEU A 37 -8.31 -12.82 -1.12
C LEU A 37 -9.83 -12.94 -1.24
N ALA A 38 -10.50 -12.02 -1.96
CA ALA A 38 -11.93 -12.14 -2.24
C ALA A 38 -12.23 -13.44 -3.04
N GLU A 39 -11.48 -13.66 -4.12
CA GLU A 39 -11.62 -14.88 -4.95
C GLU A 39 -11.40 -16.17 -4.14
N ILE A 40 -10.38 -16.24 -3.30
CA ILE A 40 -10.10 -17.40 -2.41
C ILE A 40 -11.26 -17.63 -1.44
N GLN A 41 -11.90 -16.57 -0.95
CA GLN A 41 -13.03 -16.64 -0.01
C GLN A 41 -14.36 -16.97 -0.71
N GLY A 42 -14.39 -16.99 -2.05
CA GLY A 42 -15.64 -17.16 -2.83
C GLY A 42 -16.54 -15.93 -2.77
N ALA A 43 -15.97 -14.77 -2.51
CA ALA A 43 -16.65 -13.49 -2.48
C ALA A 43 -16.50 -12.75 -3.80
N ASP A 44 -17.43 -11.84 -4.07
CA ASP A 44 -17.28 -10.85 -5.13
C ASP A 44 -16.34 -9.72 -4.70
N TYR A 45 -15.74 -9.02 -5.68
CA TYR A 45 -15.05 -7.77 -5.42
C TYR A 45 -15.48 -6.68 -6.41
N GLU A 46 -15.44 -5.43 -5.94
CA GLU A 46 -15.71 -4.24 -6.73
C GLU A 46 -14.47 -3.34 -6.70
N GLU A 47 -13.88 -3.16 -7.88
CA GLU A 47 -12.79 -2.21 -8.10
C GLU A 47 -13.39 -0.87 -8.51
N VAL A 48 -13.13 0.18 -7.74
CA VAL A 48 -13.63 1.53 -8.01
C VAL A 48 -12.45 2.41 -8.46
N ASP A 49 -12.50 2.89 -9.70
CA ASP A 49 -11.46 3.75 -10.26
C ASP A 49 -11.34 5.06 -9.48
N PHE A 50 -10.12 5.49 -9.20
CA PHE A 50 -9.85 6.85 -8.75
C PHE A 50 -10.28 7.87 -9.84
N HIS A 51 -10.48 9.10 -9.45
CA HIS A 51 -10.51 10.21 -10.41
C HIS A 51 -9.11 10.49 -10.99
N ASP A 52 -9.04 11.27 -12.07
CA ASP A 52 -7.78 11.62 -12.74
C ASP A 52 -6.78 12.34 -11.80
N ASP A 53 -7.27 13.01 -10.77
CA ASP A 53 -6.49 13.67 -9.73
C ASP A 53 -6.13 12.76 -8.54
N TRP A 54 -6.44 11.46 -8.63
CA TRP A 54 -6.24 10.43 -7.62
C TRP A 54 -7.10 10.58 -6.36
N SER A 55 -8.14 11.40 -6.39
CA SER A 55 -9.16 11.43 -5.33
C SER A 55 -10.13 10.24 -5.46
N LEU A 56 -10.75 9.85 -4.35
CA LEU A 56 -11.77 8.80 -4.35
C LEU A 56 -13.10 9.36 -4.86
N PRO A 57 -13.79 8.66 -5.78
CA PRO A 57 -15.11 9.07 -6.21
C PRO A 57 -16.16 8.80 -5.12
N ASN A 58 -17.27 9.54 -5.16
CA ASN A 58 -18.39 9.34 -4.23
C ASN A 58 -18.97 7.92 -4.26
N SER A 59 -18.87 7.23 -5.40
CA SER A 59 -19.27 5.83 -5.55
C SER A 59 -18.50 4.89 -4.66
N PHE A 60 -17.30 5.26 -4.19
CA PHE A 60 -16.52 4.44 -3.27
C PHE A 60 -17.22 4.23 -1.92
N SER A 61 -18.14 5.10 -1.52
CA SER A 61 -18.99 4.96 -0.32
C SER A 61 -20.43 4.48 -0.63
N ALA A 62 -20.71 4.06 -1.87
CA ALA A 62 -22.08 3.59 -2.22
C ALA A 62 -22.48 2.38 -1.38
N VAL A 63 -23.74 2.37 -0.94
CA VAL A 63 -24.28 1.29 -0.09
C VAL A 63 -24.64 0.09 -0.96
N ASP A 64 -24.11 -1.07 -0.59
CA ASP A 64 -24.52 -2.40 -1.07
C ASP A 64 -24.70 -3.32 0.15
N ASN A 65 -25.80 -4.03 0.24
CA ASN A 65 -26.09 -4.91 1.37
C ASN A 65 -25.12 -6.10 1.48
N ARG A 66 -24.46 -6.47 0.38
CA ARG A 66 -23.44 -7.51 0.33
C ARG A 66 -22.07 -7.01 0.76
N LEU A 67 -21.84 -5.67 0.80
CA LEU A 67 -20.55 -5.08 1.15
C LEU A 67 -20.24 -5.36 2.63
N LYS A 68 -19.15 -6.10 2.88
CA LYS A 68 -18.73 -6.53 4.22
C LYS A 68 -17.38 -5.99 4.64
N LEU A 69 -16.55 -5.60 3.67
CA LEU A 69 -15.20 -5.09 3.95
C LEU A 69 -14.75 -4.15 2.84
N VAL A 70 -14.10 -3.07 3.24
CA VAL A 70 -13.43 -2.14 2.31
C VAL A 70 -11.93 -2.16 2.60
N PHE A 71 -11.12 -2.31 1.57
CA PHE A 71 -9.67 -2.12 1.64
C PHE A 71 -9.29 -0.77 1.04
N LEU A 72 -8.52 0.02 1.79
CA LEU A 72 -7.99 1.31 1.34
C LEU A 72 -6.49 1.40 1.69
N PRO A 73 -5.58 1.16 0.73
CA PRO A 73 -4.16 1.39 0.96
C PRO A 73 -3.84 2.87 1.06
N ASN A 74 -3.16 3.28 2.12
CA ASN A 74 -2.83 4.68 2.39
C ASN A 74 -1.43 4.82 3.02
N PRO A 75 -0.37 5.11 2.24
CA PRO A 75 -0.32 5.44 0.80
C PRO A 75 -0.70 4.29 -0.15
N ASN A 76 -1.35 4.63 -1.27
CA ASN A 76 -1.72 3.66 -2.29
C ASN A 76 -0.51 3.09 -3.04
N SER A 77 -0.63 1.89 -3.55
CA SER A 77 0.31 1.27 -4.48
C SER A 77 -0.46 0.89 -5.76
N PRO A 78 -0.05 1.36 -6.97
CA PRO A 78 1.32 1.78 -7.33
C PRO A 78 1.59 3.29 -7.24
N THR A 79 0.63 4.15 -6.94
CA THR A 79 0.74 5.60 -7.13
C THR A 79 1.54 6.32 -6.04
N GLY A 80 1.46 5.82 -4.80
CA GLY A 80 2.03 6.51 -3.64
C GLY A 80 1.17 7.68 -3.13
N THR A 81 -0.03 7.87 -3.67
CA THR A 81 -0.98 8.90 -3.25
C THR A 81 -1.62 8.57 -1.91
N VAL A 82 -2.12 9.58 -1.23
CA VAL A 82 -2.80 9.45 0.06
C VAL A 82 -4.18 10.07 0.02
N VAL A 83 -5.08 9.51 0.80
CA VAL A 83 -6.39 10.06 1.15
C VAL A 83 -6.25 10.69 2.53
N SER A 84 -6.80 11.90 2.73
CA SER A 84 -6.66 12.62 3.99
C SER A 84 -7.40 11.94 5.15
N GLN A 85 -7.03 12.29 6.38
CA GLN A 85 -7.69 11.76 7.57
C GLN A 85 -9.17 12.14 7.62
N GLU A 86 -9.51 13.37 7.21
CA GLU A 86 -10.86 13.90 7.15
C GLU A 86 -11.72 13.10 6.16
N GLU A 87 -11.21 12.88 4.95
CA GLU A 87 -11.90 12.08 3.92
C GLU A 87 -12.10 10.63 4.36
N ILE A 88 -11.12 10.03 5.06
CA ILE A 88 -11.23 8.67 5.61
C ILE A 88 -12.32 8.60 6.69
N LEU A 89 -12.44 9.58 7.58
CA LEU A 89 -13.51 9.64 8.58
C LEU A 89 -14.87 9.78 7.91
N GLU A 90 -15.04 10.72 6.97
CA GLU A 90 -16.29 10.89 6.21
C GLU A 90 -16.66 9.62 5.44
N LEU A 91 -15.68 8.93 4.86
CA LEU A 91 -15.89 7.66 4.18
C LEU A 91 -16.37 6.58 5.14
N ALA A 92 -15.72 6.42 6.30
CA ALA A 92 -16.11 5.45 7.32
C ALA A 92 -17.51 5.70 7.86
N ASP A 93 -17.91 6.96 8.02
CA ASP A 93 -19.27 7.30 8.47
C ASP A 93 -20.35 6.82 7.49
N ARG A 94 -20.09 6.97 6.19
CA ARG A 94 -21.02 6.58 5.10
C ARG A 94 -21.07 5.09 4.81
N LEU A 95 -19.97 4.36 5.06
CA LEU A 95 -19.87 2.93 4.78
C LEU A 95 -20.75 2.09 5.71
N PRO A 96 -21.44 1.03 5.22
CA PRO A 96 -22.23 0.13 6.04
C PRO A 96 -21.39 -0.92 6.79
N CYS A 97 -20.09 -1.01 6.53
CA CYS A 97 -19.19 -2.06 6.99
C CYS A 97 -17.84 -1.51 7.44
N PRO A 98 -16.97 -2.32 8.08
CA PRO A 98 -15.61 -1.93 8.42
C PRO A 98 -14.75 -1.59 7.20
N ILE A 99 -13.81 -0.66 7.41
CA ILE A 99 -12.79 -0.27 6.46
C ILE A 99 -11.39 -0.51 7.04
N LEU A 100 -10.55 -1.20 6.29
CA LEU A 100 -9.13 -1.33 6.59
C LEU A 100 -8.33 -0.26 5.85
N ILE A 101 -7.63 0.57 6.60
CA ILE A 101 -6.58 1.45 6.08
C ILE A 101 -5.26 0.66 6.11
N ASP A 102 -4.78 0.27 4.93
CA ASP A 102 -3.52 -0.46 4.81
C ASP A 102 -2.36 0.52 4.74
N GLU A 103 -1.68 0.68 5.87
CA GLU A 103 -0.57 1.60 6.08
C GLU A 103 0.81 0.94 5.83
N ALA A 104 0.92 0.06 4.83
CA ALA A 104 2.19 -0.60 4.54
C ALA A 104 3.34 0.36 4.21
N TYR A 105 3.05 1.58 3.75
CA TYR A 105 4.05 2.59 3.35
C TYR A 105 4.01 3.87 4.20
N VAL A 106 3.23 3.89 5.26
CA VAL A 106 2.90 5.11 6.02
C VAL A 106 4.10 5.83 6.65
N ASP A 107 5.16 5.11 7.02
CA ASP A 107 6.34 5.75 7.61
C ASP A 107 7.05 6.72 6.64
N PHE A 108 6.77 6.61 5.33
CA PHE A 108 7.24 7.53 4.30
C PHE A 108 6.27 8.69 4.02
N ALA A 109 5.08 8.67 4.61
CA ALA A 109 4.05 9.70 4.45
C ALA A 109 4.24 10.87 5.44
N GLU A 110 3.38 11.87 5.34
CA GLU A 110 3.37 13.04 6.21
C GLU A 110 2.50 12.82 7.45
N PHE A 111 1.51 11.95 7.35
CA PHE A 111 0.59 11.61 8.44
C PHE A 111 0.27 10.10 8.43
N ASN A 112 -0.40 9.63 9.48
CA ASN A 112 -0.90 8.27 9.60
C ASN A 112 -2.34 8.27 10.17
N CYS A 113 -3.01 7.12 10.11
CA CYS A 113 -4.43 6.99 10.46
C CYS A 113 -4.67 6.20 11.76
N ILE A 114 -3.64 5.89 12.55
CA ILE A 114 -3.80 5.05 13.76
C ILE A 114 -4.79 5.66 14.76
N ASP A 115 -4.74 6.98 14.97
CA ASP A 115 -5.62 7.63 15.93
C ASP A 115 -7.09 7.72 15.46
N LEU A 116 -7.36 7.51 14.16
CA LEU A 116 -8.73 7.44 13.64
C LEU A 116 -9.50 6.23 14.19
N VAL A 117 -8.79 5.16 14.56
CA VAL A 117 -9.39 3.98 15.21
C VAL A 117 -10.14 4.34 16.49
N LYS A 118 -9.72 5.40 17.19
CA LYS A 118 -10.40 5.90 18.40
C LYS A 118 -11.64 6.74 18.08
N GLN A 119 -11.70 7.29 16.87
CA GLN A 119 -12.75 8.23 16.45
C GLN A 119 -13.92 7.53 15.74
N ASN A 120 -13.65 6.40 15.06
CA ASN A 120 -14.68 5.63 14.36
C ASN A 120 -14.43 4.13 14.53
N GLU A 121 -15.41 3.40 15.03
CA GLU A 121 -15.32 1.97 15.34
C GLU A 121 -15.17 1.06 14.13
N LYS A 122 -15.51 1.55 12.92
CA LYS A 122 -15.36 0.80 11.67
C LYS A 122 -13.94 0.86 11.11
N ILE A 123 -13.12 1.81 11.57
CA ILE A 123 -11.74 1.98 11.06
C ILE A 123 -10.80 0.97 11.71
N MET A 124 -10.09 0.26 10.88
CA MET A 124 -8.97 -0.61 11.23
C MET A 124 -7.72 -0.14 10.51
N VAL A 125 -6.55 -0.28 11.11
CA VAL A 125 -5.27 0.13 10.50
C VAL A 125 -4.28 -1.04 10.54
N SER A 126 -3.76 -1.46 9.38
CA SER A 126 -2.68 -2.45 9.30
C SER A 126 -1.33 -1.80 9.03
N ARG A 127 -0.27 -2.39 9.58
CA ARG A 127 1.13 -2.01 9.35
C ARG A 127 2.02 -3.22 9.14
N THR A 128 3.17 -2.99 8.52
CA THR A 128 4.19 -4.02 8.28
C THR A 128 5.59 -3.48 8.54
N LEU A 129 6.48 -4.35 9.02
CA LEU A 129 7.89 -4.03 9.16
C LEU A 129 8.69 -4.35 7.88
N SER A 130 8.01 -4.79 6.83
CA SER A 130 8.64 -5.19 5.56
C SER A 130 9.23 -4.04 4.75
N LYS A 131 8.79 -2.79 4.98
CA LYS A 131 9.15 -1.63 4.15
C LYS A 131 10.16 -0.72 4.86
N SER A 132 9.69 0.16 5.71
CA SER A 132 10.52 1.18 6.39
C SER A 132 11.58 0.60 7.32
N TYR A 133 11.27 -0.51 7.98
CA TYR A 133 12.20 -1.21 8.86
C TYR A 133 13.17 -2.16 8.12
N GLY A 134 13.02 -2.36 6.81
CA GLY A 134 13.89 -3.25 6.05
C GLY A 134 13.76 -4.75 6.39
N LEU A 135 12.72 -5.15 7.10
CA LEU A 135 12.54 -6.49 7.67
C LEU A 135 11.56 -7.37 6.88
N ALA A 136 11.56 -7.24 5.55
CA ALA A 136 10.65 -8.02 4.70
C ALA A 136 10.76 -9.54 4.90
N GLY A 137 11.97 -10.05 5.14
CA GLY A 137 12.23 -11.46 5.40
C GLY A 137 11.81 -11.94 6.77
N LEU A 138 11.62 -11.02 7.74
CA LEU A 138 11.19 -11.35 9.11
C LEU A 138 9.68 -11.67 9.17
N ARG A 139 8.90 -11.26 8.19
CA ARG A 139 7.46 -11.51 8.11
C ARG A 139 6.68 -11.06 9.33
N PHE A 140 6.78 -9.79 9.71
CA PHE A 140 6.00 -9.25 10.81
C PHE A 140 5.11 -8.08 10.37
N GLY A 141 3.83 -8.14 10.73
CA GLY A 141 2.84 -7.08 10.56
C GLY A 141 1.88 -7.06 11.75
N PHE A 142 1.11 -6.00 11.87
CA PHE A 142 0.12 -5.89 12.93
C PHE A 142 -1.09 -5.07 12.49
N LEU A 143 -2.18 -5.27 13.22
CA LEU A 143 -3.44 -4.56 13.08
C LEU A 143 -3.79 -3.82 14.37
N VAL A 144 -4.28 -2.61 14.23
CA VAL A 144 -4.90 -1.80 15.28
C VAL A 144 -6.38 -1.64 14.94
N ALA A 145 -7.26 -1.99 15.88
CA ALA A 145 -8.71 -1.86 15.74
C ALA A 145 -9.34 -1.75 17.14
N GLN A 146 -10.64 -1.46 17.21
CA GLN A 146 -11.39 -1.45 18.46
C GLN A 146 -11.46 -2.85 19.10
N PRO A 147 -11.48 -2.95 20.45
CA PRO A 147 -11.44 -4.24 21.17
C PRO A 147 -12.47 -5.28 20.69
N PRO A 148 -13.74 -4.94 20.41
CA PRO A 148 -14.71 -5.93 19.94
C PRO A 148 -14.30 -6.60 18.61
N ILE A 149 -13.67 -5.84 17.70
CA ILE A 149 -13.14 -6.39 16.45
C ILE A 149 -11.97 -7.34 16.75
N ILE A 150 -11.01 -6.90 17.58
CA ILE A 150 -9.85 -7.71 17.97
C ILE A 150 -10.28 -9.06 18.56
N GLU A 151 -11.27 -9.06 19.43
CA GLU A 151 -11.80 -10.30 20.05
C GLU A 151 -12.33 -11.29 19.00
N GLN A 152 -12.96 -10.84 17.92
CA GLN A 152 -13.41 -11.72 16.86
C GLN A 152 -12.24 -12.23 16.00
N LEU A 153 -11.29 -11.37 15.69
CA LEU A 153 -10.11 -11.74 14.90
C LEU A 153 -9.25 -12.79 15.61
N LEU A 154 -9.15 -12.74 16.94
CA LEU A 154 -8.42 -13.73 17.73
C LEU A 154 -9.02 -15.15 17.65
N LYS A 155 -10.30 -15.30 17.24
CA LYS A 155 -10.92 -16.61 17.01
C LYS A 155 -10.50 -17.24 15.68
N VAL A 156 -10.14 -16.40 14.70
CA VAL A 156 -9.79 -16.81 13.33
C VAL A 156 -8.27 -16.94 13.15
N LYS A 157 -7.53 -16.12 13.90
CA LYS A 157 -6.06 -16.12 13.87
C LYS A 157 -5.49 -17.43 14.40
N ASP A 158 -4.50 -17.99 13.68
CA ASP A 158 -3.74 -19.13 14.17
C ASP A 158 -3.08 -18.84 15.51
N SER A 159 -3.06 -19.85 16.40
CA SER A 159 -2.53 -19.71 17.76
C SER A 159 -1.06 -19.29 17.80
N TYR A 160 -0.25 -19.71 16.81
CA TYR A 160 1.20 -19.50 16.73
C TYR A 160 1.62 -18.93 15.37
N ASN A 161 0.93 -17.89 14.89
CA ASN A 161 1.15 -17.30 13.57
C ASN A 161 2.43 -16.46 13.43
N CYS A 162 3.08 -16.11 14.52
CA CYS A 162 4.38 -15.43 14.52
C CYS A 162 5.38 -16.27 15.31
N ASP A 163 6.56 -16.51 14.75
CA ASP A 163 7.64 -17.20 15.42
C ASP A 163 8.38 -16.30 16.43
N ALA A 164 9.10 -16.93 17.36
CA ALA A 164 9.79 -16.22 18.44
C ALA A 164 10.88 -15.25 17.93
N LEU A 165 11.56 -15.58 16.84
CA LEU A 165 12.61 -14.72 16.26
C LEU A 165 11.99 -13.50 15.59
N SER A 166 10.89 -13.68 14.86
CA SER A 166 10.11 -12.58 14.29
C SER A 166 9.61 -11.62 15.36
N ILE A 167 9.10 -12.14 16.48
CA ILE A 167 8.63 -11.29 17.60
C ILE A 167 9.81 -10.52 18.22
N ALA A 168 10.93 -11.19 18.50
CA ALA A 168 12.11 -10.55 19.09
C ALA A 168 12.70 -9.48 18.16
N GLY A 169 12.85 -9.80 16.88
CA GLY A 169 13.34 -8.86 15.85
C GLY A 169 12.41 -7.66 15.65
N ALA A 170 11.09 -7.88 15.62
CA ALA A 170 10.10 -6.82 15.52
C ALA A 170 10.13 -5.90 16.74
N THR A 171 10.24 -6.48 17.95
CA THR A 171 10.33 -5.70 19.20
C THR A 171 11.57 -4.81 19.20
N ALA A 172 12.73 -5.35 18.85
CA ALA A 172 13.97 -4.58 18.75
C ALA A 172 13.86 -3.45 17.71
N ALA A 173 13.34 -3.75 16.52
CA ALA A 173 13.20 -2.79 15.43
C ALA A 173 12.25 -1.63 15.78
N ILE A 174 11.09 -1.94 16.38
CA ILE A 174 10.11 -0.90 16.80
C ILE A 174 10.70 -0.03 17.91
N SER A 175 11.59 -0.55 18.74
CA SER A 175 12.27 0.22 19.80
C SER A 175 13.36 1.16 19.26
N ASP A 176 13.89 0.93 18.06
CA ASP A 176 14.92 1.75 17.43
C ASP A 176 14.32 2.81 16.49
N GLN A 177 13.63 3.77 17.07
CA GLN A 177 12.97 4.84 16.32
C GLN A 177 13.97 5.82 15.68
N GLN A 178 15.16 5.97 16.26
CA GLN A 178 16.20 6.83 15.69
C GLN A 178 16.66 6.28 14.33
N TRP A 179 17.01 5.01 14.29
CA TRP A 179 17.39 4.32 13.03
C TRP A 179 16.29 4.44 11.96
N LEU A 180 15.04 4.22 12.34
CA LEU A 180 13.91 4.34 11.44
C LEU A 180 13.81 5.74 10.83
N GLN A 181 13.83 6.79 11.68
CA GLN A 181 13.69 8.17 11.24
C GLN A 181 14.83 8.61 10.33
N GLU A 182 16.09 8.24 10.65
CA GLU A 182 17.25 8.55 9.82
C GLU A 182 17.16 7.91 8.43
N ASN A 183 16.73 6.64 8.34
CA ASN A 183 16.59 5.94 7.05
C ASN A 183 15.39 6.45 6.25
N VAL A 184 14.27 6.71 6.88
CA VAL A 184 13.10 7.33 6.25
C VAL A 184 13.46 8.69 5.67
N ALA A 185 14.21 9.52 6.40
CA ALA A 185 14.66 10.82 5.91
C ALA A 185 15.53 10.71 4.63
N LYS A 186 16.48 9.76 4.60
CA LYS A 186 17.30 9.49 3.41
C LYS A 186 16.42 9.06 2.22
N ILE A 187 15.50 8.13 2.42
CA ILE A 187 14.60 7.65 1.38
C ILE A 187 13.72 8.79 0.84
N LYS A 188 13.18 9.65 1.72
CA LYS A 188 12.39 10.83 1.31
C LYS A 188 13.23 11.82 0.49
N ALA A 189 14.49 12.04 0.84
CA ALA A 189 15.40 12.90 0.08
C ALA A 189 15.69 12.34 -1.32
N THR A 190 16.09 11.07 -1.40
CA THR A 190 16.38 10.40 -2.68
C THR A 190 15.11 10.29 -3.55
N ARG A 191 13.93 10.05 -2.94
CA ARG A 191 12.63 10.07 -3.64
C ARG A 191 12.37 11.40 -4.33
N ARG A 192 12.61 12.52 -3.65
CA ARG A 192 12.44 13.86 -4.22
C ARG A 192 13.34 14.06 -5.44
N THR A 193 14.62 13.71 -5.33
CA THR A 193 15.57 13.78 -6.43
C THR A 193 15.14 12.92 -7.61
N LEU A 194 14.64 11.69 -7.35
CA LEU A 194 14.13 10.80 -8.39
C LEU A 194 12.93 11.42 -9.11
N GLN A 195 11.97 11.97 -8.39
CA GLN A 195 10.79 12.63 -8.97
C GLN A 195 11.19 13.82 -9.85
N GLU A 196 12.05 14.71 -9.35
CA GLU A 196 12.53 15.88 -10.09
C GLU A 196 13.24 15.48 -11.39
N LYS A 197 14.13 14.50 -11.34
CA LYS A 197 14.88 14.03 -12.52
C LYS A 197 14.00 13.33 -13.53
N LEU A 198 13.04 12.51 -13.12
CA LEU A 198 12.08 11.89 -14.05
C LEU A 198 11.22 12.96 -14.75
N THR A 199 10.76 13.97 -14.01
CA THR A 199 10.03 15.10 -14.60
C THR A 199 10.88 15.87 -15.63
N GLN A 200 12.17 16.10 -15.35
CA GLN A 200 13.10 16.72 -16.30
C GLN A 200 13.32 15.87 -17.56
N LEU A 201 13.18 14.55 -17.46
CA LEU A 201 13.24 13.62 -18.58
C LEU A 201 11.90 13.49 -19.35
N GLY A 202 10.88 14.27 -19.01
CA GLY A 202 9.60 14.31 -19.71
C GLY A 202 8.55 13.30 -19.19
N PHE A 203 8.79 12.65 -18.08
CA PHE A 203 7.81 11.75 -17.46
C PHE A 203 6.72 12.54 -16.71
N ASP A 204 5.49 12.05 -16.79
CA ASP A 204 4.42 12.43 -15.88
C ASP A 204 4.63 11.67 -14.56
N VAL A 205 4.95 12.39 -13.49
CA VAL A 205 5.30 11.80 -12.19
C VAL A 205 4.25 12.17 -11.16
N ILE A 206 3.67 11.16 -10.51
CA ILE A 206 2.71 11.37 -9.43
C ILE A 206 3.47 11.65 -8.13
N PRO A 207 3.13 12.72 -7.37
CA PRO A 207 3.71 12.97 -6.04
C PRO A 207 3.47 11.78 -5.12
N SER A 208 4.54 11.11 -4.72
CA SER A 208 4.47 9.90 -3.91
C SER A 208 4.75 10.17 -2.45
N GLN A 209 4.00 9.53 -1.57
CA GLN A 209 4.24 9.44 -0.13
C GLN A 209 4.66 8.02 0.32
N ALA A 210 5.18 7.20 -0.61
CA ALA A 210 5.70 5.85 -0.36
C ALA A 210 7.22 5.79 -0.57
N ASN A 211 7.83 4.61 -0.49
CA ASN A 211 9.24 4.37 -0.83
C ASN A 211 9.46 4.02 -2.31
N PHE A 212 8.60 4.48 -3.18
CA PHE A 212 8.68 4.33 -4.63
C PHE A 212 8.08 5.55 -5.33
N VAL A 213 8.35 5.65 -6.62
CA VAL A 213 7.74 6.64 -7.51
C VAL A 213 7.00 5.89 -8.61
N TRP A 214 5.80 6.34 -8.95
CA TRP A 214 5.06 5.93 -10.13
C TRP A 214 5.20 7.02 -11.19
N CYS A 215 5.57 6.62 -12.40
CA CYS A 215 5.67 7.52 -13.53
C CYS A 215 5.12 6.89 -14.81
N THR A 216 4.52 7.72 -15.64
CA THR A 216 4.08 7.42 -17.00
C THR A 216 4.82 8.31 -17.99
N HIS A 217 4.70 8.07 -19.28
CA HIS A 217 5.27 8.98 -20.29
C HIS A 217 4.21 9.35 -21.33
N PRO A 218 4.12 10.63 -21.75
CA PRO A 218 3.05 11.06 -22.65
C PRO A 218 3.15 10.47 -24.06
N THR A 219 4.36 10.19 -24.54
CA THR A 219 4.63 9.78 -25.92
C THR A 219 5.45 8.51 -26.06
N SER A 220 6.28 8.14 -25.07
CA SER A 220 7.15 6.96 -25.13
C SER A 220 6.47 5.73 -24.54
N GLU A 221 6.61 4.58 -25.21
CA GLU A 221 6.24 3.29 -24.66
C GLU A 221 7.23 2.92 -23.55
N LEU A 222 6.68 2.50 -22.40
CA LEU A 222 7.50 2.20 -21.21
C LEU A 222 7.98 0.75 -21.15
N LYS A 223 7.33 -0.15 -21.86
CA LYS A 223 7.73 -1.55 -21.91
C LYS A 223 9.15 -1.74 -22.46
N PRO A 224 9.58 -1.10 -23.57
CA PRO A 224 10.96 -1.17 -24.04
C PRO A 224 11.97 -0.61 -23.04
N ILE A 225 11.64 0.47 -22.35
CA ILE A 225 12.49 1.05 -21.29
C ILE A 225 12.64 0.05 -20.13
N TYR A 226 11.54 -0.56 -19.70
CA TYR A 226 11.54 -1.60 -18.66
C TYR A 226 12.45 -2.79 -19.05
N GLU A 227 12.30 -3.34 -20.27
CA GLU A 227 13.13 -4.47 -20.73
C GLU A 227 14.60 -4.08 -20.80
N TYR A 228 14.93 -2.88 -21.28
CA TYR A 228 16.31 -2.38 -21.32
C TYR A 228 16.91 -2.23 -19.91
N LEU A 229 16.17 -1.71 -18.93
CA LEU A 229 16.60 -1.64 -17.54
C LEU A 229 16.90 -3.05 -16.99
N LYS A 230 16.02 -4.00 -17.26
CA LYS A 230 16.16 -5.39 -16.84
C LYS A 230 17.39 -6.08 -17.46
N GLU A 231 17.66 -5.88 -18.73
CA GLU A 231 18.88 -6.35 -19.41
C GLU A 231 20.16 -5.79 -18.77
N ASN A 232 20.10 -4.57 -18.26
CA ASN A 232 21.17 -3.91 -17.53
C ASN A 232 21.13 -4.16 -16.01
N ARG A 233 20.39 -5.21 -15.55
CA ARG A 233 20.29 -5.66 -14.17
C ARG A 233 19.67 -4.63 -13.21
N ILE A 234 18.87 -3.71 -13.72
CA ILE A 234 18.06 -2.79 -12.92
C ILE A 234 16.59 -3.25 -12.98
N LEU A 235 16.08 -3.69 -11.84
CA LEU A 235 14.74 -4.21 -11.74
C LEU A 235 13.79 -3.11 -11.21
N VAL A 236 12.90 -2.65 -12.08
CA VAL A 236 11.75 -1.80 -11.74
C VAL A 236 10.48 -2.59 -11.98
N ARG A 237 9.32 -2.06 -11.64
CA ARG A 237 8.04 -2.71 -11.89
C ARG A 237 7.33 -2.01 -13.05
N TYR A 238 7.16 -2.70 -14.17
CA TYR A 238 6.26 -2.30 -15.23
C TYR A 238 4.84 -2.77 -14.91
N MET A 239 3.85 -1.91 -15.06
CA MET A 239 2.43 -2.21 -14.86
C MET A 239 1.61 -1.54 -15.96
N SER A 240 0.57 -2.23 -16.40
CA SER A 240 -0.43 -1.73 -17.34
C SER A 240 -1.81 -2.09 -16.80
N TYR A 241 -2.65 -1.09 -16.67
CA TYR A 241 -4.02 -1.25 -16.16
C TYR A 241 -5.01 -0.87 -17.26
N PRO A 242 -6.14 -1.59 -17.40
CA PRO A 242 -7.08 -1.38 -18.53
C PRO A 242 -7.57 0.06 -18.68
N ASN A 243 -7.85 0.74 -17.58
CA ASN A 243 -8.40 2.12 -17.57
C ASN A 243 -7.33 3.18 -17.30
N TRP A 244 -6.07 2.78 -17.15
CA TRP A 244 -4.95 3.64 -16.80
C TRP A 244 -3.81 3.46 -17.79
N LYS A 245 -2.99 4.49 -17.96
CA LYS A 245 -1.76 4.37 -18.76
C LYS A 245 -0.83 3.29 -18.19
N GLU A 246 -0.01 2.70 -19.05
CA GLU A 246 1.13 1.92 -18.59
C GLU A 246 2.12 2.81 -17.82
N GLY A 247 2.81 2.23 -16.87
CA GLY A 247 3.74 2.99 -16.04
C GLY A 247 4.86 2.15 -15.44
N LEU A 248 5.86 2.84 -14.92
CA LEU A 248 6.95 2.26 -14.14
C LEU A 248 6.79 2.66 -12.68
N ARG A 249 6.85 1.66 -11.79
CA ARG A 249 7.03 1.88 -10.36
C ARG A 249 8.48 1.61 -10.01
N ILE A 250 9.20 2.67 -9.64
CA ILE A 250 10.62 2.64 -9.30
C ILE A 250 10.75 2.74 -7.78
N SER A 251 11.21 1.67 -7.13
CA SER A 251 11.51 1.71 -5.69
C SER A 251 12.73 2.60 -5.43
N VAL A 252 12.67 3.39 -4.37
CA VAL A 252 13.78 4.25 -3.96
C VAL A 252 14.87 3.38 -3.35
N GLY A 253 16.03 3.34 -4.01
CA GLY A 253 17.25 2.70 -3.54
C GLY A 253 18.24 3.72 -2.98
N THR A 254 19.53 3.38 -2.95
CA THR A 254 20.60 4.33 -2.66
C THR A 254 20.74 5.36 -3.79
N ASP A 255 21.40 6.49 -3.51
CA ASP A 255 21.63 7.53 -4.53
C ASP A 255 22.38 6.96 -5.75
N ASP A 256 23.37 6.09 -5.55
CA ASP A 256 24.10 5.44 -6.64
C ASP A 256 23.18 4.55 -7.50
N GLN A 257 22.30 3.77 -6.87
CA GLN A 257 21.33 2.92 -7.57
C GLN A 257 20.35 3.75 -8.38
N ILE A 258 19.84 4.85 -7.81
CA ILE A 258 18.93 5.74 -8.49
C ILE A 258 19.61 6.49 -9.63
N ASN A 259 20.85 6.96 -9.45
CA ASN A 259 21.62 7.60 -10.52
C ASN A 259 21.91 6.63 -11.68
N ALA A 260 22.26 5.37 -11.39
CA ALA A 260 22.45 4.35 -12.43
C ALA A 260 21.15 4.09 -13.21
N CYS A 261 20.02 3.97 -12.52
CA CYS A 261 18.70 3.80 -13.14
C CYS A 261 18.37 4.97 -14.07
N LEU A 262 18.49 6.20 -13.57
CA LEU A 262 18.19 7.42 -14.32
C LEU A 262 19.11 7.59 -15.55
N SER A 263 20.40 7.25 -15.46
CA SER A 263 21.33 7.30 -16.58
C SER A 263 20.91 6.37 -17.72
N LEU A 264 20.43 5.16 -17.38
CA LEU A 264 19.92 4.22 -18.40
C LEU A 264 18.59 4.70 -18.99
N ILE A 265 17.67 5.22 -18.17
CA ILE A 265 16.42 5.81 -18.68
C ILE A 265 16.71 6.94 -19.64
N GLN A 266 17.59 7.88 -19.28
CA GLN A 266 17.96 9.03 -20.09
C GLN A 266 18.51 8.65 -21.48
N SER A 267 19.15 7.47 -21.61
CA SER A 267 19.66 6.98 -22.88
C SER A 267 18.58 6.42 -23.81
N LYS A 268 17.33 6.33 -23.36
CA LYS A 268 16.20 5.70 -24.07
C LYS A 268 15.00 6.62 -24.30
N VAL A 269 15.03 7.82 -23.73
CA VAL A 269 13.96 8.85 -23.85
C VAL A 269 14.33 10.00 -24.79
#